data_2308cd27896306a3ffaece1620da86c2
#
_entry.id   2308cd27896306a3ffaece1620da86c2
#
_cell.length_a   1.000
_cell.length_b   1.000
_cell.length_c   1.000
_cell.angle_alpha   90.00
_cell.angle_beta   90.00
_cell.angle_gamma   90.00
#
_symmetry.space_group_name_H-M   'P 1'
#
loop_
_entity.id
_entity.type
_entity.pdbx_description
1 polymer ?
#
loop_
_entity_poly.entity_id
_entity_poly.type
_entity_poly.pdbx_seq_one_letter_code
_entity_poly.pdbx_strand_id
1 'polypeptide(L)'
;MTVKSVFISLVCLLVTTWYASGQVAVKTNLAMDALAIPNVGVEVGLSKKLTLDVPVYYNPWKSVAWKSEENKLFKLFMVQPELRYWLCDKFNGHFFGVHAMGGAYNTTGIDLPFTPFSDLASYRYKGHFYGGGISYGYQYILNRHWSLEATLGIGYAYVRYKQYECKECGKQLGKGSENYFGPTRAALNLIYVF
;
A
#
# COMPACT_ATOMS: atom_id res chain seq x y z
N MET A 1 27.49 -19.58 9.25
CA MET A 1 26.03 -19.39 9.08
C MET A 1 25.81 -18.46 7.91
N THR A 2 25.05 -18.85 6.91
CA THR A 2 24.76 -18.00 5.75
C THR A 2 23.70 -16.94 6.12
N VAL A 3 23.77 -15.75 5.53
CA VAL A 3 22.79 -14.67 5.75
C VAL A 3 21.35 -15.16 5.57
N LYS A 4 21.14 -16.10 4.63
CA LYS A 4 19.83 -16.74 4.43
C LYS A 4 19.35 -17.53 5.66
N SER A 5 20.26 -18.26 6.33
CA SER A 5 19.93 -19.04 7.53
C SER A 5 19.56 -18.14 8.71
N VAL A 6 20.26 -17.00 8.89
CA VAL A 6 19.95 -16.01 9.91
C VAL A 6 18.60 -15.35 9.65
N PHE A 7 18.31 -15.01 8.39
CA PHE A 7 17.04 -14.42 8.00
C PHE A 7 15.86 -15.38 8.22
N ILE A 8 16.02 -16.65 7.84
CA ILE A 8 14.99 -17.69 8.09
C ILE A 8 14.78 -17.92 9.57
N SER A 9 15.85 -17.98 10.38
CA SER A 9 15.73 -18.11 11.83
C SER A 9 15.05 -16.90 12.49
N LEU A 10 15.33 -15.68 12.01
CA LEU A 10 14.69 -14.46 12.49
C LEU A 10 13.20 -14.45 12.15
N VAL A 11 12.85 -14.85 10.93
CA VAL A 11 11.45 -14.98 10.48
C VAL A 11 10.72 -16.05 11.29
N CYS A 12 11.33 -17.23 11.52
CA CYS A 12 10.77 -18.28 12.35
C CYS A 12 10.59 -17.83 13.82
N LEU A 13 11.56 -17.09 14.38
CA LEU A 13 11.46 -16.54 15.74
C LEU A 13 10.34 -15.50 15.84
N LEU A 14 10.18 -14.64 14.85
CA LEU A 14 9.06 -13.68 14.79
C LEU A 14 7.71 -14.40 14.69
N VAL A 15 7.62 -15.47 13.91
CA VAL A 15 6.38 -16.25 13.75
C VAL A 15 6.04 -16.99 15.05
N THR A 16 7.01 -17.54 15.77
CA THR A 16 6.75 -18.30 17.02
C THR A 16 6.36 -17.42 18.21
N THR A 17 6.83 -16.18 18.27
CA THR A 17 6.40 -15.22 19.32
C THR A 17 4.97 -14.71 19.11
N TRP A 18 4.40 -14.86 17.93
CA TRP A 18 3.04 -14.42 17.61
C TRP A 18 1.95 -15.38 18.09
N TYR A 19 2.28 -16.63 18.42
CA TYR A 19 1.31 -17.59 18.96
C TYR A 19 0.83 -17.27 20.39
N ALA A 20 1.45 -16.32 21.05
CA ALA A 20 1.22 -16.16 22.49
C ALA A 20 0.07 -15.23 22.91
N SER A 21 -0.55 -14.39 22.05
CA SER A 21 -1.75 -13.58 22.41
C SER A 21 -2.24 -12.60 21.33
N GLY A 22 -1.73 -12.59 20.13
CA GLY A 22 -2.08 -11.60 19.10
C GLY A 22 -3.22 -12.08 18.21
N GLN A 23 -4.40 -11.45 18.29
CA GLN A 23 -5.36 -11.58 17.21
C GLN A 23 -4.71 -11.13 15.90
N VAL A 24 -4.88 -11.92 14.85
CA VAL A 24 -4.40 -11.64 13.50
C VAL A 24 -5.60 -11.41 12.61
N ALA A 25 -5.50 -10.41 11.74
CA ALA A 25 -6.50 -10.17 10.72
C ALA A 25 -5.84 -10.14 9.34
N VAL A 26 -6.55 -10.66 8.36
CA VAL A 26 -6.20 -10.54 6.92
C VAL A 26 -7.21 -9.64 6.27
N LYS A 27 -6.75 -8.77 5.38
CA LYS A 27 -7.61 -7.77 4.74
C LYS A 27 -7.27 -7.57 3.27
N THR A 28 -8.27 -7.12 2.52
CA THR A 28 -8.11 -6.62 1.16
C THR A 28 -8.76 -5.25 1.02
N ASN A 29 -8.18 -4.39 0.21
CA ASN A 29 -8.73 -3.07 -0.09
C ASN A 29 -9.62 -3.15 -1.33
N LEU A 30 -10.92 -3.13 -1.11
CA LEU A 30 -11.94 -3.25 -2.15
C LEU A 30 -11.84 -2.14 -3.21
N ALA A 31 -11.41 -0.93 -2.82
CA ALA A 31 -11.23 0.16 -3.76
C ALA A 31 -10.07 -0.13 -4.75
N MET A 32 -9.00 -0.75 -4.28
CA MET A 32 -7.89 -1.16 -5.14
C MET A 32 -8.24 -2.40 -5.96
N ASP A 33 -9.00 -3.33 -5.41
CA ASP A 33 -9.51 -4.51 -6.14
C ASP A 33 -10.43 -4.09 -7.28
N ALA A 34 -11.27 -3.07 -7.09
CA ALA A 34 -12.10 -2.48 -8.14
C ALA A 34 -11.28 -1.84 -9.27
N LEU A 35 -10.06 -1.39 -8.98
CA LEU A 35 -9.09 -0.90 -9.98
C LEU A 35 -8.22 -2.03 -10.57
N ALA A 36 -8.53 -3.29 -10.28
CA ALA A 36 -7.74 -4.46 -10.67
C ALA A 36 -6.28 -4.40 -10.17
N ILE A 37 -6.06 -3.84 -8.98
CA ILE A 37 -4.78 -3.81 -8.29
C ILE A 37 -4.84 -4.81 -7.13
N PRO A 38 -4.35 -6.04 -7.33
CA PRO A 38 -4.31 -7.05 -6.28
C PRO A 38 -3.57 -6.53 -5.04
N ASN A 39 -4.15 -6.81 -3.89
CA ASN A 39 -3.57 -6.39 -2.64
C ASN A 39 -3.94 -7.36 -1.51
N VAL A 40 -3.10 -7.41 -0.51
CA VAL A 40 -3.35 -8.15 0.71
C VAL A 40 -2.68 -7.44 1.89
N GLY A 41 -3.38 -7.32 2.98
CA GLY A 41 -2.86 -6.77 4.23
C GLY A 41 -2.92 -7.81 5.35
N VAL A 42 -1.94 -7.78 6.22
CA VAL A 42 -1.93 -8.54 7.47
C VAL A 42 -1.83 -7.57 8.63
N GLU A 43 -2.77 -7.64 9.55
CA GLU A 43 -2.75 -6.82 10.75
C GLU A 43 -2.61 -7.70 11.99
N VAL A 44 -1.70 -7.32 12.88
CA VAL A 44 -1.37 -8.06 14.10
C VAL A 44 -1.60 -7.17 15.32
N GLY A 45 -2.31 -7.71 16.30
CA GLY A 45 -2.49 -7.05 17.59
C GLY A 45 -1.20 -7.09 18.40
N LEU A 46 -0.62 -5.92 18.70
CA LEU A 46 0.57 -5.78 19.53
C LEU A 46 0.21 -5.62 21.01
N SER A 47 -0.92 -4.99 21.29
CA SER A 47 -1.46 -4.82 22.65
C SER A 47 -2.98 -4.70 22.61
N LYS A 48 -3.61 -4.32 23.73
CA LYS A 48 -5.07 -4.10 23.78
C LYS A 48 -5.54 -3.00 22.83
N LYS A 49 -4.71 -1.99 22.58
CA LYS A 49 -5.05 -0.81 21.78
C LYS A 49 -4.07 -0.52 20.65
N LEU A 50 -3.07 -1.36 20.43
CA LEU A 50 -2.09 -1.17 19.37
C LEU A 50 -2.11 -2.35 18.41
N THR A 51 -2.09 -2.04 17.11
CA THR A 51 -1.93 -3.01 16.03
C THR A 51 -0.91 -2.52 15.01
N LEU A 52 -0.28 -3.45 14.32
CA LEU A 52 0.57 -3.21 13.16
C LEU A 52 -0.10 -3.80 11.93
N ASP A 53 -0.43 -2.96 10.97
CA ASP A 53 -0.99 -3.31 9.67
C ASP A 53 0.08 -3.21 8.59
N VAL A 54 0.20 -4.23 7.74
CA VAL A 54 1.19 -4.27 6.66
C VAL A 54 0.50 -4.68 5.36
N PRO A 55 -0.16 -3.75 4.65
CA PRO A 55 -0.69 -4.00 3.32
C PRO A 55 0.41 -3.98 2.27
N VAL A 56 0.28 -4.90 1.32
CA VAL A 56 1.12 -5.03 0.13
C VAL A 56 0.23 -4.93 -1.10
N TYR A 57 0.63 -4.09 -2.04
CA TYR A 57 -0.05 -3.88 -3.32
C TYR A 57 0.89 -4.31 -4.43
N TYR A 58 0.39 -5.14 -5.34
CA TYR A 58 1.20 -5.63 -6.45
C TYR A 58 0.38 -5.69 -7.73
N ASN A 59 0.69 -4.82 -8.66
CA ASN A 59 0.10 -4.85 -10.00
C ASN A 59 1.19 -5.18 -11.05
N PRO A 60 1.28 -6.45 -11.49
CA PRO A 60 2.20 -6.87 -12.55
C PRO A 60 1.68 -6.58 -13.96
N TRP A 61 0.40 -6.27 -14.09
CA TRP A 61 -0.28 -6.16 -15.37
C TRP A 61 0.03 -4.85 -16.10
N LYS A 62 -0.31 -4.80 -17.39
CA LYS A 62 -0.24 -3.59 -18.22
C LYS A 62 -1.57 -2.81 -18.20
N SER A 63 -2.54 -3.18 -17.38
CA SER A 63 -3.88 -2.60 -17.39
C SER A 63 -4.29 -2.00 -16.04
N VAL A 64 -5.24 -1.06 -16.09
CA VAL A 64 -5.95 -0.51 -14.93
C VAL A 64 -7.44 -0.70 -15.17
N ALA A 65 -8.20 -1.01 -14.11
CA ALA A 65 -9.66 -1.04 -14.14
C ALA A 65 -10.27 -1.98 -15.19
N TRP A 66 -9.76 -3.23 -15.30
CA TRP A 66 -10.32 -4.28 -16.17
C TRP A 66 -10.33 -3.95 -17.66
N LYS A 67 -9.86 -2.75 -18.06
CA LYS A 67 -9.71 -2.33 -19.46
C LYS A 67 -8.25 -2.42 -19.88
N SER A 68 -7.97 -3.34 -20.79
CA SER A 68 -6.69 -3.41 -21.49
C SER A 68 -6.74 -2.44 -22.66
N GLU A 69 -6.23 -1.23 -22.49
CA GLU A 69 -6.01 -0.30 -23.61
C GLU A 69 -4.55 -0.41 -24.04
N GLU A 70 -4.31 -0.57 -25.34
CA GLU A 70 -2.97 -0.77 -25.93
C GLU A 70 -1.94 0.30 -25.52
N ASN A 71 -2.44 1.43 -25.06
CA ASN A 71 -1.65 2.61 -24.77
C ASN A 71 -1.42 2.90 -23.29
N LYS A 72 -1.92 2.06 -22.36
CA LYS A 72 -1.81 2.28 -20.92
C LYS A 72 -0.96 1.22 -20.26
N LEU A 73 0.00 1.64 -19.46
CA LEU A 73 0.83 0.78 -18.62
C LEU A 73 0.76 1.27 -17.18
N PHE A 74 0.40 0.38 -16.27
CA PHE A 74 0.47 0.66 -14.84
C PHE A 74 0.99 -0.56 -14.09
N LYS A 75 2.26 -0.53 -13.73
CA LYS A 75 2.85 -1.51 -12.83
C LYS A 75 3.16 -0.85 -11.51
N LEU A 76 2.76 -1.48 -10.44
CA LEU A 76 2.95 -0.97 -9.08
C LEU A 76 3.39 -2.09 -8.16
N PHE A 77 4.39 -1.80 -7.35
CA PHE A 77 4.68 -2.54 -6.13
C PHE A 77 4.78 -1.54 -4.98
N MET A 78 3.97 -1.72 -3.95
CA MET A 78 3.96 -0.83 -2.78
C MET A 78 3.75 -1.63 -1.50
N VAL A 79 4.49 -1.26 -0.48
CA VAL A 79 4.28 -1.72 0.90
C VAL A 79 4.04 -0.50 1.78
N GLN A 80 3.05 -0.58 2.66
CA GLN A 80 2.62 0.56 3.49
C GLN A 80 2.38 0.16 4.94
N PRO A 81 3.43 -0.15 5.73
CA PRO A 81 3.27 -0.47 7.14
C PRO A 81 2.68 0.69 7.92
N GLU A 82 1.75 0.39 8.80
CA GLU A 82 1.04 1.35 9.63
C GLU A 82 0.92 0.86 11.07
N LEU A 83 1.34 1.68 12.01
CA LEU A 83 1.10 1.48 13.43
C LEU A 83 -0.20 2.21 13.79
N ARG A 84 -1.15 1.49 14.39
CA ARG A 84 -2.50 1.97 14.71
C ARG A 84 -2.75 2.00 16.20
N TYR A 85 -3.32 3.09 16.67
CA TYR A 85 -3.82 3.24 18.03
C TYR A 85 -5.35 3.31 18.01
N TRP A 86 -5.99 2.35 18.68
CA TRP A 86 -7.43 2.21 18.78
C TRP A 86 -7.96 2.98 20.00
N LEU A 87 -9.04 3.74 19.79
CA LEU A 87 -9.66 4.50 20.89
C LEU A 87 -10.38 3.57 21.89
N CYS A 88 -10.98 2.51 21.36
CA CYS A 88 -11.58 1.42 22.13
C CYS A 88 -10.63 0.21 22.18
N ASP A 89 -11.14 -0.98 22.01
CA ASP A 89 -10.34 -2.19 21.85
C ASP A 89 -9.84 -2.33 20.41
N LYS A 90 -8.73 -3.07 20.23
CA LYS A 90 -8.20 -3.38 18.90
C LYS A 90 -9.26 -4.04 18.02
N PHE A 91 -9.24 -3.74 16.71
CA PHE A 91 -10.18 -4.21 15.69
C PHE A 91 -11.64 -3.74 15.91
N ASN A 92 -11.87 -2.67 16.68
CA ASN A 92 -13.20 -2.16 16.93
C ASN A 92 -13.23 -0.63 16.98
N GLY A 93 -14.07 -0.02 16.14
CA GLY A 93 -14.34 1.42 16.16
C GLY A 93 -13.26 2.27 15.54
N HIS A 94 -12.99 3.41 16.16
CA HIS A 94 -12.09 4.43 15.65
C HIS A 94 -10.63 4.16 15.98
N PHE A 95 -9.75 4.48 15.03
CA PHE A 95 -8.30 4.45 15.25
C PHE A 95 -7.58 5.60 14.56
N PHE A 96 -6.42 5.94 15.09
CA PHE A 96 -5.42 6.78 14.46
C PHE A 96 -4.22 5.95 14.08
N GLY A 97 -3.63 6.25 12.93
CA GLY A 97 -2.46 5.53 12.44
C GLY A 97 -1.31 6.46 12.06
N VAL A 98 -0.11 5.93 12.17
CA VAL A 98 1.09 6.51 11.58
C VAL A 98 1.63 5.48 10.60
N HIS A 99 1.76 5.86 9.33
CA HIS A 99 2.21 4.96 8.29
C HIS A 99 3.48 5.45 7.61
N ALA A 100 4.31 4.49 7.21
CA ALA A 100 5.35 4.67 6.21
C ALA A 100 4.88 4.02 4.91
N MET A 101 5.41 4.44 3.79
CA MET A 101 5.16 3.81 2.51
C MET A 101 6.42 3.80 1.66
N GLY A 102 6.54 2.77 0.84
CA GLY A 102 7.62 2.67 -0.13
C GLY A 102 7.22 1.75 -1.28
N GLY A 103 7.72 2.08 -2.47
CA GLY A 103 7.38 1.28 -3.63
C GLY A 103 8.10 1.68 -4.90
N ALA A 104 7.80 0.93 -5.94
CA ALA A 104 8.27 1.15 -7.30
C ALA A 104 7.09 1.19 -8.25
N TYR A 105 7.16 2.05 -9.23
CA TYR A 105 6.13 2.19 -10.24
C TYR A 105 6.72 2.30 -11.65
N ASN A 106 5.89 1.96 -12.62
CA ASN A 106 6.18 2.09 -14.03
C ASN A 106 4.86 2.37 -14.75
N THR A 107 4.66 3.61 -15.16
CA THR A 107 3.38 4.09 -15.67
C THR A 107 3.53 4.87 -16.96
N THR A 108 2.54 4.74 -17.84
CA THR A 108 2.36 5.56 -19.07
C THR A 108 0.89 5.58 -19.47
N GLY A 109 0.44 6.65 -20.11
CA GLY A 109 -0.89 6.75 -20.68
C GLY A 109 -2.03 6.84 -19.65
N ILE A 110 -1.75 7.14 -18.39
CA ILE A 110 -2.75 7.20 -17.33
C ILE A 110 -2.79 8.60 -16.74
N ASP A 111 -3.99 9.14 -16.67
CA ASP A 111 -4.26 10.38 -15.95
C ASP A 111 -4.72 10.01 -14.53
N LEU A 112 -3.85 10.18 -13.56
CA LEU A 112 -4.14 9.88 -12.16
C LEU A 112 -4.35 11.21 -11.43
N PRO A 113 -5.53 11.41 -10.82
CA PRO A 113 -5.75 12.56 -9.95
C PRO A 113 -4.76 12.50 -8.76
N PHE A 114 -4.32 13.66 -8.32
CA PHE A 114 -3.38 13.81 -7.20
C PHE A 114 -1.94 13.31 -7.45
N THR A 115 -1.50 13.21 -8.70
CA THR A 115 -0.09 12.94 -9.01
C THR A 115 0.68 14.23 -9.31
N PRO A 116 1.96 14.32 -8.97
CA PRO A 116 2.79 15.48 -9.28
C PRO A 116 3.20 15.58 -10.77
N PHE A 117 2.71 14.68 -11.62
CA PHE A 117 3.09 14.60 -13.03
C PHE A 117 1.99 15.13 -13.94
N SER A 118 2.30 16.15 -14.74
CA SER A 118 1.35 16.79 -15.67
C SER A 118 1.20 16.07 -17.01
N ASP A 119 2.16 15.24 -17.42
CA ASP A 119 2.23 14.65 -18.77
C ASP A 119 2.35 13.12 -18.80
N LEU A 120 1.68 12.44 -17.87
CA LEU A 120 1.65 10.96 -17.83
C LEU A 120 1.02 10.32 -19.07
N ALA A 121 0.23 11.10 -19.83
CA ALA A 121 -0.41 10.63 -21.07
C ALA A 121 0.60 10.39 -22.20
N SER A 122 1.68 11.18 -22.28
CA SER A 122 2.60 11.21 -23.41
C SER A 122 3.91 10.48 -23.16
N TYR A 123 4.35 10.38 -21.90
CA TYR A 123 5.65 9.84 -21.53
C TYR A 123 5.52 8.66 -20.56
N ARG A 124 6.55 7.81 -20.57
CA ARG A 124 6.67 6.72 -19.61
C ARG A 124 7.51 7.16 -18.40
N TYR A 125 6.95 7.01 -17.22
CA TYR A 125 7.62 7.27 -15.97
C TYR A 125 7.89 5.98 -15.21
N LYS A 126 9.16 5.77 -14.88
CA LYS A 126 9.59 4.65 -14.04
C LYS A 126 10.37 5.18 -12.85
N GLY A 127 10.02 4.76 -11.65
CA GLY A 127 10.68 5.28 -10.47
C GLY A 127 10.36 4.52 -9.20
N HIS A 128 10.81 5.15 -8.12
CA HIS A 128 10.56 4.71 -6.76
C HIS A 128 10.02 5.89 -5.96
N PHE A 129 9.22 5.57 -4.97
CA PHE A 129 8.74 6.56 -4.01
C PHE A 129 8.86 6.00 -2.59
N TYR A 130 9.01 6.90 -1.64
CA TYR A 130 8.96 6.61 -0.22
C TYR A 130 8.42 7.82 0.53
N GLY A 131 7.75 7.56 1.63
CA GLY A 131 7.12 8.60 2.40
C GLY A 131 6.47 8.09 3.65
N GLY A 132 5.63 8.92 4.24
CA GLY A 132 4.86 8.57 5.41
C GLY A 132 3.82 9.61 5.72
N GLY A 133 2.94 9.29 6.65
CA GLY A 133 1.86 10.18 7.01
C GLY A 133 1.09 9.69 8.23
N ILE A 134 0.00 10.38 8.48
CA ILE A 134 -0.97 10.03 9.52
C ILE A 134 -2.28 9.64 8.86
N SER A 135 -3.01 8.78 9.52
CA SER A 135 -4.31 8.30 9.07
C SER A 135 -5.32 8.29 10.20
N TYR A 136 -6.57 8.30 9.80
CA TYR A 136 -7.70 8.08 10.65
C TYR A 136 -8.63 7.09 9.97
N GLY A 137 -9.18 6.16 10.74
CA GLY A 137 -10.10 5.16 10.23
C GLY A 137 -11.14 4.72 11.24
N TYR A 138 -12.11 4.01 10.69
CA TYR A 138 -13.19 3.40 11.45
C TYR A 138 -13.42 1.98 10.96
N GLN A 139 -13.43 1.02 11.89
CA GLN A 139 -13.76 -0.37 11.61
C GLN A 139 -15.15 -0.70 12.18
N TYR A 140 -16.00 -1.23 11.32
CA TYR A 140 -17.34 -1.70 11.65
C TYR A 140 -17.37 -3.23 11.63
N ILE A 141 -17.74 -3.84 12.75
CA ILE A 141 -17.85 -5.29 12.91
C ILE A 141 -19.17 -5.75 12.30
N LEU A 142 -19.10 -6.58 11.24
CA LEU A 142 -20.27 -7.18 10.60
C LEU A 142 -20.75 -8.42 11.36
N ASN A 143 -19.79 -9.27 11.76
CA ASN A 143 -20.04 -10.46 12.54
C ASN A 143 -18.76 -10.92 13.26
N ARG A 144 -18.76 -12.13 13.82
CA ARG A 144 -17.66 -12.66 14.65
C ARG A 144 -16.27 -12.63 13.96
N HIS A 145 -16.22 -12.76 12.66
CA HIS A 145 -14.96 -12.86 11.89
C HIS A 145 -14.80 -11.75 10.85
N TRP A 146 -15.89 -11.16 10.35
CA TRP A 146 -15.85 -10.21 9.27
C TRP A 146 -16.09 -8.79 9.75
N SER A 147 -15.29 -7.88 9.22
CA SER A 147 -15.41 -6.44 9.48
C SER A 147 -15.19 -5.65 8.18
N LEU A 148 -15.74 -4.45 8.14
CA LEU A 148 -15.46 -3.43 7.13
C LEU A 148 -14.70 -2.29 7.78
N GLU A 149 -13.75 -1.72 7.06
CA GLU A 149 -12.95 -0.60 7.54
C GLU A 149 -12.85 0.48 6.46
N ALA A 150 -13.04 1.71 6.86
CA ALA A 150 -12.74 2.88 6.03
C ALA A 150 -11.58 3.66 6.65
N THR A 151 -10.56 3.98 5.84
CA THR A 151 -9.37 4.71 6.29
C THR A 151 -9.01 5.80 5.31
N LEU A 152 -8.71 6.98 5.83
CA LEU A 152 -8.15 8.11 5.09
C LEU A 152 -6.86 8.58 5.77
N GLY A 153 -5.88 8.97 4.98
CA GLY A 153 -4.61 9.47 5.50
C GLY A 153 -3.98 10.51 4.60
N ILE A 154 -3.28 11.42 5.23
CA ILE A 154 -2.52 12.48 4.58
C ILE A 154 -1.05 12.35 4.97
N GLY A 155 -0.16 12.77 4.09
CA GLY A 155 1.26 12.67 4.36
C GLY A 155 2.12 13.26 3.27
N TYR A 156 3.37 12.93 3.37
CA TYR A 156 4.42 13.38 2.47
C TYR A 156 5.06 12.19 1.78
N ALA A 157 5.33 12.35 0.49
CA ALA A 157 6.08 11.37 -0.29
C ALA A 157 7.16 12.05 -1.16
N TYR A 158 8.33 11.45 -1.18
CA TYR A 158 9.40 11.80 -2.09
C TYR A 158 9.42 10.81 -3.24
N VAL A 159 9.26 11.33 -4.46
CA VAL A 159 9.11 10.54 -5.68
C VAL A 159 10.32 10.78 -6.57
N ARG A 160 11.06 9.73 -6.91
CA ARG A 160 12.13 9.77 -7.92
C ARG A 160 11.63 9.14 -9.20
N TYR A 161 11.91 9.77 -10.33
CA TYR A 161 11.49 9.27 -11.62
C TYR A 161 12.57 9.38 -12.71
N LYS A 162 12.41 8.51 -13.70
CA LYS A 162 13.08 8.57 -14.99
C LYS A 162 12.00 8.65 -16.05
N GLN A 163 12.14 9.60 -16.97
CA GLN A 163 11.24 9.83 -18.09
C GLN A 163 11.82 9.21 -19.37
N TYR A 164 10.96 8.53 -20.12
CA TYR A 164 11.31 7.88 -21.39
C TYR A 164 10.35 8.34 -22.48
N GLU A 165 10.87 8.46 -23.73
CA GLU A 165 10.15 8.96 -24.89
C GLU A 165 9.06 8.00 -25.40
N CYS A 166 9.27 6.70 -25.26
CA CYS A 166 8.37 5.65 -25.75
C CYS A 166 7.96 4.66 -24.67
N LYS A 167 6.85 3.95 -24.93
CA LYS A 167 6.24 2.97 -24.02
C LYS A 167 7.12 1.76 -23.70
N GLU A 168 7.87 1.23 -24.66
CA GLU A 168 8.65 0.00 -24.50
C GLU A 168 10.17 0.19 -24.70
N CYS A 169 10.60 0.99 -25.69
CA CYS A 169 12.01 1.06 -26.12
C CYS A 169 12.57 2.49 -26.27
N GLY A 170 12.02 3.48 -25.59
CA GLY A 170 12.45 4.86 -25.74
C GLY A 170 13.76 5.19 -25.04
N LYS A 171 14.49 6.16 -25.61
CA LYS A 171 15.68 6.75 -25.00
C LYS A 171 15.29 7.48 -23.71
N GLN A 172 16.11 7.39 -22.66
CA GLN A 172 15.89 8.17 -21.45
C GLN A 172 16.03 9.66 -21.75
N LEU A 173 14.96 10.43 -21.56
CA LEU A 173 14.91 11.87 -21.78
C LEU A 173 15.42 12.65 -20.57
N GLY A 174 15.11 12.17 -19.35
CA GLY A 174 15.44 12.87 -18.13
C GLY A 174 15.33 12.00 -16.88
N LYS A 175 15.78 12.58 -15.79
CA LYS A 175 15.58 12.08 -14.43
C LYS A 175 15.25 13.26 -13.55
N GLY A 176 14.36 13.05 -12.58
CA GLY A 176 13.99 14.09 -11.63
C GLY A 176 13.49 13.51 -10.32
N SER A 177 13.13 14.39 -9.44
CA SER A 177 12.49 14.08 -8.18
C SER A 177 11.44 15.14 -7.85
N GLU A 178 10.34 14.71 -7.27
CA GLU A 178 9.24 15.56 -6.87
C GLU A 178 8.86 15.30 -5.41
N ASN A 179 8.41 16.35 -4.76
CA ASN A 179 7.87 16.31 -3.42
C ASN A 179 6.35 16.36 -3.51
N TYR A 180 5.71 15.39 -2.92
CA TYR A 180 4.24 15.31 -2.87
C TYR A 180 3.75 15.46 -1.45
N PHE A 181 2.80 16.36 -1.24
CA PHE A 181 2.05 16.46 0.01
C PHE A 181 0.55 16.37 -0.31
N GLY A 182 -0.12 15.42 0.33
CA GLY A 182 -1.54 15.18 0.06
C GLY A 182 -2.04 13.85 0.59
N PRO A 183 -3.15 13.32 0.03
CA PRO A 183 -3.67 12.00 0.40
C PRO A 183 -2.63 10.91 0.11
N THR A 184 -2.20 10.20 1.15
CA THR A 184 -1.23 9.10 1.05
C THR A 184 -1.85 7.74 1.35
N ARG A 185 -3.07 7.73 1.90
CA ARG A 185 -3.84 6.52 2.17
C ARG A 185 -5.32 6.76 1.93
N ALA A 186 -5.94 5.88 1.15
CA ALA A 186 -7.38 5.76 1.00
C ALA A 186 -7.71 4.27 0.88
N ALA A 187 -8.47 3.73 1.82
CA ALA A 187 -8.78 2.32 1.84
C ALA A 187 -10.22 2.07 2.31
N LEU A 188 -10.87 1.15 1.62
CA LEU A 188 -12.10 0.50 2.05
C LEU A 188 -11.80 -0.99 2.14
N ASN A 189 -11.52 -1.47 3.35
CA ASN A 189 -11.04 -2.82 3.56
C ASN A 189 -12.16 -3.77 3.98
N LEU A 190 -12.16 -4.97 3.38
CA LEU A 190 -12.84 -6.13 3.93
C LEU A 190 -11.81 -6.92 4.75
N ILE A 191 -12.17 -7.26 5.99
CA ILE A 191 -11.27 -7.81 6.99
C ILE A 191 -11.82 -9.13 7.51
N TYR A 192 -10.96 -10.14 7.61
CA TYR A 192 -11.22 -11.37 8.31
C TYR A 192 -10.31 -11.48 9.54
N VAL A 193 -10.91 -11.58 10.72
CA VAL A 193 -10.21 -11.69 12.02
C VAL A 193 -10.24 -13.15 12.49
N PHE A 194 -9.08 -13.70 12.81
CA PHE A 194 -8.90 -15.08 13.28
C PHE A 194 -9.11 -15.21 14.79
#